data_449b52530055366eb7a4fa71fcdecaed
#
_entry.id   449b52530055366eb7a4fa71fcdecaed
#
_cell.length_a   1.000
_cell.length_b   1.000
_cell.length_c   1.000
_cell.angle_alpha   90.00
_cell.angle_beta   90.00
_cell.angle_gamma   90.00
#
_symmetry.space_group_name_H-M   'P 1'
#
loop_
_entity.id
_entity.type
_entity.pdbx_description
1 polymer ?
#
loop_
_entity_poly.entity_id
_entity_poly.type
_entity_poly.pdbx_seq_one_letter_code
_entity_poly.pdbx_strand_id
1 'polypeptide(L)'
;MFCFEWDEEKAEINKKKHGISFETAAKVFLDEDRLEIYDEAHSLEEERFITIGRAGEVLCVVYPVRTPKIRLISARLAVPKERRLYYGEF
;
A
#
# COMPACT_ATOMS: atom_id res chain seq x y z
N MET A 1 5.53 -13.89 -8.98
CA MET A 1 4.72 -14.06 -7.75
C MET A 1 5.21 -13.14 -6.65
N PHE A 2 4.29 -12.47 -5.96
CA PHE A 2 4.65 -11.61 -4.85
C PHE A 2 4.66 -12.38 -3.54
N CYS A 3 5.69 -12.13 -2.73
CA CYS A 3 5.76 -12.65 -1.37
C CYS A 3 5.71 -11.48 -0.41
N PHE A 4 4.88 -11.59 0.62
CA PHE A 4 4.66 -10.51 1.57
C PHE A 4 5.10 -10.89 2.97
N GLU A 5 5.50 -9.88 3.74
CA GLU A 5 5.75 -10.03 5.16
C GLU A 5 5.29 -8.77 5.88
N TRP A 6 5.04 -8.87 7.16
CA TRP A 6 4.69 -7.73 8.00
C TRP A 6 4.83 -8.09 9.47
N ASP A 7 4.83 -7.06 10.31
CA ASP A 7 4.82 -7.19 11.74
C ASP A 7 3.36 -7.31 12.19
N GLU A 8 3.02 -8.38 12.91
CA GLU A 8 1.65 -8.64 13.33
C GLU A 8 1.09 -7.55 14.23
N GLU A 9 1.91 -6.98 15.11
CA GLU A 9 1.49 -5.88 15.97
C GLU A 9 1.13 -4.64 15.15
N LYS A 10 1.95 -4.32 14.17
CA LYS A 10 1.67 -3.19 13.27
C LYS A 10 0.42 -3.45 12.44
N ALA A 11 0.19 -4.69 12.03
CA ALA A 11 -0.99 -5.07 11.27
C ALA A 11 -2.25 -4.84 12.10
N GLU A 12 -2.24 -5.19 13.39
CA GLU A 12 -3.37 -4.95 14.28
C GLU A 12 -3.62 -3.46 14.47
N ILE A 13 -2.57 -2.69 14.69
CA ILE A 13 -2.68 -1.24 14.85
C ILE A 13 -3.27 -0.62 13.60
N ASN A 14 -2.78 -1.04 12.43
CA ASN A 14 -3.28 -0.55 11.16
C ASN A 14 -4.77 -0.86 10.97
N LYS A 15 -5.17 -2.09 11.31
CA LYS A 15 -6.56 -2.51 11.18
C LYS A 15 -7.48 -1.68 12.09
N LYS A 16 -7.05 -1.41 13.32
CA LYS A 16 -7.82 -0.57 14.25
C LYS A 16 -7.92 0.87 13.78
N LYS A 17 -6.82 1.39 13.23
CA LYS A 17 -6.76 2.80 12.82
C LYS A 17 -7.48 3.05 11.49
N HIS A 18 -7.31 2.17 10.53
CA HIS A 18 -7.79 2.37 9.15
C HIS A 18 -8.86 1.38 8.70
N GLY A 19 -9.11 0.33 9.48
CA GLY A 19 -10.08 -0.69 9.10
C GLY A 19 -9.61 -1.62 7.98
N ILE A 20 -8.33 -1.59 7.63
CA ILE A 20 -7.77 -2.37 6.54
C ILE A 20 -6.77 -3.39 7.10
N SER A 21 -7.00 -4.68 6.78
CA SER A 21 -6.04 -5.72 7.12
C SER A 21 -4.91 -5.75 6.11
N PHE A 22 -3.74 -6.22 6.51
CA PHE A 22 -2.62 -6.37 5.58
C PHE A 22 -2.88 -7.50 4.58
N GLU A 23 -3.67 -8.49 4.92
CA GLU A 23 -4.10 -9.51 3.97
C GLU A 23 -4.88 -8.90 2.82
N THR A 24 -5.80 -7.97 3.11
CA THR A 24 -6.52 -7.24 2.08
C THR A 24 -5.59 -6.32 1.30
N ALA A 25 -4.68 -5.63 1.99
CA ALA A 25 -3.71 -4.74 1.34
C ALA A 25 -2.83 -5.49 0.35
N ALA A 26 -2.42 -6.71 0.69
CA ALA A 26 -1.60 -7.53 -0.20
C ALA A 26 -2.31 -7.81 -1.53
N LYS A 27 -3.63 -7.90 -1.53
CA LYS A 27 -4.40 -8.15 -2.74
C LYS A 27 -4.33 -7.01 -3.76
N VAL A 28 -4.00 -5.81 -3.30
CA VAL A 28 -3.82 -4.66 -4.19
C VAL A 28 -2.75 -4.94 -5.25
N PHE A 29 -1.74 -5.73 -4.90
CA PHE A 29 -0.66 -6.06 -5.82
C PHE A 29 -1.09 -6.95 -6.98
N LEU A 30 -2.29 -7.52 -6.91
CA LEU A 30 -2.88 -8.30 -8.00
C LEU A 30 -3.63 -7.42 -8.99
N ASP A 31 -3.86 -6.17 -8.65
CA ASP A 31 -4.55 -5.22 -9.51
C ASP A 31 -3.60 -4.76 -10.63
N GLU A 32 -3.94 -5.10 -11.87
CA GLU A 32 -3.13 -4.75 -13.04
C GLU A 32 -3.08 -3.24 -13.30
N ASP A 33 -4.06 -2.51 -12.80
CA ASP A 33 -4.14 -1.06 -12.98
C ASP A 33 -3.51 -0.26 -11.83
N ARG A 34 -2.91 -0.94 -10.86
CA ARG A 34 -2.31 -0.24 -9.72
C ARG A 34 -1.19 0.68 -10.16
N LEU A 35 -1.06 1.78 -9.44
CA LEU A 35 0.04 2.72 -9.62
C LEU A 35 1.09 2.47 -8.56
N GLU A 36 2.34 2.68 -8.93
CA GLU A 36 3.45 2.57 -7.99
C GLU A 36 4.21 3.90 -8.00
N ILE A 37 4.30 4.52 -6.84
CA ILE A 37 4.86 5.87 -6.68
C ILE A 37 5.96 5.84 -5.64
N TYR A 38 7.10 6.46 -5.96
CA TYR A 38 8.19 6.61 -5.01
C TYR A 38 7.82 7.68 -3.99
N ASP A 39 7.93 7.34 -2.70
CA ASP A 39 7.60 8.25 -1.61
C ASP A 39 8.84 9.03 -1.17
N GLU A 40 9.12 10.14 -1.86
CA GLU A 40 10.28 10.98 -1.57
C GLU A 40 10.25 11.54 -0.15
N ALA A 41 9.07 11.91 0.32
CA ALA A 41 8.94 12.60 1.61
C ALA A 41 9.34 11.70 2.78
N HIS A 42 9.16 10.39 2.66
CA HIS A 42 9.41 9.45 3.75
C HIS A 42 10.57 8.49 3.46
N SER A 43 11.39 8.78 2.46
CA SER A 43 12.50 7.90 2.06
C SER A 43 13.87 8.34 2.57
N LEU A 44 13.91 9.08 3.69
CA LEU A 44 15.17 9.59 4.25
C LEU A 44 16.10 8.50 4.77
N GLU A 45 15.57 7.51 5.46
CA GLU A 45 16.36 6.41 6.03
C GLU A 45 16.23 5.13 5.21
N GLU A 46 15.06 4.89 4.67
CA GLU A 46 14.77 3.69 3.90
C GLU A 46 13.85 4.07 2.75
N GLU A 47 14.20 3.63 1.56
CA GLU A 47 13.37 3.90 0.38
C GLU A 47 12.01 3.25 0.54
N ARG A 48 10.98 4.04 0.29
CA ARG A 48 9.59 3.60 0.38
C ARG A 48 8.84 3.87 -0.90
N PHE A 49 7.94 2.94 -1.22
CA PHE A 49 6.99 3.12 -2.30
C PHE A 49 5.57 3.14 -1.75
N ILE A 50 4.71 3.76 -2.52
CA ILE A 50 3.27 3.76 -2.28
C ILE A 50 2.67 3.10 -3.51
N THR A 51 1.79 2.11 -3.31
CA THR A 51 0.99 1.61 -4.40
C THR A 51 -0.47 2.00 -4.16
N ILE A 52 -1.12 2.49 -5.21
CA ILE A 52 -2.53 2.83 -5.19
C ILE A 52 -3.22 1.82 -6.09
N GLY A 53 -4.09 1.03 -5.52
CA GLY A 53 -4.75 -0.03 -6.26
C GLY A 53 -6.03 -0.47 -5.59
N ARG A 54 -6.75 -1.35 -6.25
CA ARG A 54 -8.07 -1.77 -5.83
C ARG A 54 -8.08 -3.16 -5.25
N ALA A 55 -8.65 -3.28 -4.04
CA ALA A 55 -8.97 -4.55 -3.41
C ALA A 55 -10.31 -4.33 -2.71
N GLY A 56 -11.40 -4.43 -3.49
CA GLY A 56 -12.72 -3.97 -3.07
C GLY A 56 -12.82 -2.47 -3.29
N GLU A 57 -12.16 -1.71 -2.44
CA GLU A 57 -12.04 -0.25 -2.58
C GLU A 57 -10.63 0.11 -3.02
N VAL A 58 -10.43 1.35 -3.43
CA VAL A 58 -9.09 1.83 -3.79
C VAL A 58 -8.33 2.13 -2.51
N LEU A 59 -7.19 1.49 -2.36
CA LEU A 59 -6.34 1.58 -1.18
C LEU A 59 -5.00 2.22 -1.53
N CYS A 60 -4.39 2.84 -0.52
CA CYS A 60 -3.03 3.32 -0.58
C CYS A 60 -2.21 2.46 0.37
N VAL A 61 -1.24 1.73 -0.16
CA VAL A 61 -0.42 0.80 0.60
C VAL A 61 1.03 1.25 0.56
N VAL A 62 1.65 1.38 1.73
CA VAL A 62 3.04 1.81 1.86
C VAL A 62 3.92 0.62 2.16
N TYR A 63 5.02 0.53 1.45
CA TYR A 63 6.00 -0.55 1.64
C TYR A 63 7.41 -0.08 1.30
N PRO A 64 8.44 -0.57 2.00
CA PRO A 64 9.81 -0.27 1.64
C PRO A 64 10.27 -1.17 0.50
N VAL A 65 11.31 -0.74 -0.18
CA VAL A 65 11.93 -1.54 -1.24
C VAL A 65 12.84 -2.55 -0.57
N ARG A 66 12.36 -3.75 -0.38
CA ARG A 66 13.14 -4.85 0.17
C ARG A 66 12.92 -6.09 -0.66
N THR A 67 13.99 -6.74 -0.99
CA THR A 67 13.93 -8.04 -1.67
C THR A 67 14.36 -9.12 -0.68
N PRO A 68 13.85 -10.35 -0.83
CA PRO A 68 12.92 -10.78 -1.87
C PRO A 68 11.45 -10.53 -1.54
N LYS A 69 11.14 -10.09 -0.32
CA LYS A 69 9.76 -9.93 0.13
C LYS A 69 9.33 -8.48 0.20
N ILE A 70 8.07 -8.24 -0.08
CA ILE A 70 7.45 -6.93 0.08
C ILE A 70 6.97 -6.82 1.53
N ARG A 71 7.55 -5.87 2.27
CA ARG A 71 7.19 -5.68 3.67
C ARG A 71 6.16 -4.56 3.79
N LEU A 72 4.93 -4.91 4.14
CA LEU A 72 3.87 -3.93 4.29
C LEU A 72 4.05 -3.11 5.56
N ILE A 73 3.95 -1.80 5.45
CA ILE A 73 4.10 -0.87 6.57
C ILE A 73 2.75 -0.29 6.98
N SER A 74 1.95 0.13 6.03
CA SER A 74 0.63 0.67 6.31
C SER A 74 -0.29 0.51 5.10
N ALA A 75 -1.60 0.54 5.37
CA ALA A 75 -2.61 0.47 4.34
C ALA A 75 -3.82 1.28 4.80
N ARG A 76 -4.33 2.14 3.94
CA ARG A 76 -5.49 2.98 4.23
C ARG A 76 -6.32 3.14 2.97
N LEU A 77 -7.52 3.66 3.12
CA LEU A 77 -8.32 4.04 1.96
C LEU A 77 -7.63 5.18 1.23
N ALA A 78 -7.70 5.14 -0.09
CA ALA A 78 -7.17 6.24 -0.91
C ALA A 78 -7.97 7.51 -0.66
N VAL A 79 -7.27 8.64 -0.58
CA VAL A 79 -7.95 9.94 -0.50
C VAL A 79 -8.44 10.33 -1.90
N PRO A 80 -9.38 11.30 -2.03
CA PRO A 80 -9.93 11.64 -3.33
C PRO A 80 -8.90 11.93 -4.43
N LYS A 81 -7.82 12.61 -4.09
CA LYS A 81 -6.76 12.90 -5.07
C LYS A 81 -6.11 11.61 -5.60
N GLU A 82 -5.87 10.65 -4.71
CA GLU A 82 -5.28 9.37 -5.08
C GLU A 82 -6.24 8.54 -5.92
N ARG A 83 -7.53 8.57 -5.58
CA ARG A 83 -8.55 7.88 -6.37
C ARG A 83 -8.62 8.45 -7.79
N ARG A 84 -8.53 9.77 -7.92
CA ARG A 84 -8.52 10.41 -9.25
C ARG A 84 -7.32 9.97 -10.06
N LEU A 85 -6.15 9.90 -9.44
CA LEU A 85 -4.94 9.40 -10.11
C LEU A 85 -5.14 7.97 -10.59
N TYR A 86 -5.70 7.12 -9.73
CA TYR A 86 -5.92 5.71 -10.06
C TYR A 86 -6.85 5.56 -11.26
N TYR A 87 -7.93 6.32 -11.31
CA TYR A 87 -8.90 6.25 -12.40
C TYR A 87 -8.53 7.10 -13.63
N GLY A 88 -7.38 7.77 -13.58
CA GLY A 88 -6.96 8.64 -14.70
C GLY A 88 -7.79 9.90 -14.85
N GLU A 89 -8.41 10.33 -13.78
CA GLU A 89 -9.23 11.55 -13.76
C GLU A 89 -8.37 12.72 -13.24
N PHE A 90 -8.17 13.71 -14.07
CA PHE A 90 -7.31 14.85 -13.74
C PHE A 90 -8.05 16.17 -13.73
#